data_67696f16664b6ae469386ffaab912121
#
_entry.id   67696f16664b6ae469386ffaab912121
#
_cell.length_a   1.000
_cell.length_b   1.000
_cell.length_c   1.000
_cell.angle_alpha   90.00
_cell.angle_beta   90.00
_cell.angle_gamma   90.00
#
_symmetry.space_group_name_H-M   'P 1'
#
loop_
_entity.id
_entity.type
_entity.pdbx_description
1 polymer ?
#
loop_
_entity_poly.entity_id
_entity_poly.type
_entity_poly.pdbx_seq_one_letter_code
_entity_poly.pdbx_strand_id
1 'polypeptide(L)'
;LRFVFLSRIMPEKGCDYILEATRLLNEEGYEKRFTVDFYGKIADGYSCAFNEKINSLKNATYQGFLNLREKEGYDQLSNYDMMLFPTYWRGEGFAGVFIDAFISGVPMIATDWAHNRIILEDGKTALFIPTHNVLALKEKMRQCISGDVDIQRMSCCCQNEAQKYDVNHVITEELLKRIEVM
;
A
#
# COMPACT_ATOMS: atom_id res chain seq x y z
N LEU A 1 5.01 -4.65 13.76
CA LEU A 1 4.11 -4.18 12.71
C LEU A 1 4.66 -4.59 11.34
N ARG A 2 3.80 -5.03 10.42
CA ARG A 2 4.20 -5.51 9.10
C ARG A 2 3.70 -4.57 8.01
N PHE A 3 4.62 -3.89 7.35
CA PHE A 3 4.33 -3.09 6.17
C PHE A 3 4.53 -3.90 4.90
N VAL A 4 3.75 -3.59 3.86
CA VAL A 4 3.91 -4.17 2.53
C VAL A 4 3.94 -3.08 1.46
N PHE A 5 4.82 -3.25 0.47
CA PHE A 5 4.77 -2.57 -0.81
C PHE A 5 4.39 -3.59 -1.89
N LEU A 6 3.38 -3.28 -2.68
CA LEU A 6 2.88 -4.18 -3.73
C LEU A 6 2.65 -3.40 -5.03
N SER A 7 3.63 -3.36 -5.89
CA SER A 7 3.59 -2.73 -7.22
C SER A 7 4.86 -3.09 -8.00
N ARG A 8 5.01 -2.57 -9.22
CA ARG A 8 6.31 -2.59 -9.90
C ARG A 8 7.34 -1.87 -9.04
N ILE A 9 8.50 -2.50 -8.85
CA ILE A 9 9.61 -1.95 -8.05
C ILE A 9 10.41 -1.04 -8.96
N MET A 10 10.20 0.26 -8.82
CA MET A 10 10.84 1.33 -9.59
C MET A 10 10.84 2.64 -8.78
N PRO A 11 11.75 3.57 -9.06
CA PRO A 11 11.87 4.81 -8.29
C PRO A 11 10.56 5.59 -8.19
N GLU A 12 9.83 5.74 -9.30
CA GLU A 12 8.61 6.54 -9.37
C GLU A 12 7.43 5.96 -8.58
N LYS A 13 7.50 4.68 -8.22
CA LYS A 13 6.55 4.06 -7.28
C LYS A 13 6.93 4.30 -5.81
N GLY A 14 8.03 5.04 -5.58
CA GLY A 14 8.44 5.49 -4.26
C GLY A 14 9.22 4.45 -3.45
N CYS A 15 9.78 3.42 -4.11
CA CYS A 15 10.57 2.39 -3.40
C CYS A 15 11.75 3.01 -2.65
N ASP A 16 12.45 3.99 -3.23
CA ASP A 16 13.56 4.68 -2.58
C ASP A 16 13.12 5.44 -1.32
N TYR A 17 11.91 6.01 -1.32
CA TYR A 17 11.37 6.71 -0.15
C TYR A 17 11.04 5.74 0.98
N ILE A 18 10.52 4.55 0.64
CA ILE A 18 10.24 3.51 1.65
C ILE A 18 11.53 3.02 2.28
N LEU A 19 12.54 2.70 1.47
CA LEU A 19 13.84 2.24 1.96
C LEU A 19 14.53 3.29 2.82
N GLU A 20 14.49 4.56 2.42
CA GLU A 20 15.06 5.67 3.19
C GLU A 20 14.27 5.93 4.49
N ALA A 21 12.94 5.91 4.46
CA ALA A 21 12.13 6.04 5.67
C ALA A 21 12.41 4.90 6.67
N THR A 22 12.58 3.67 6.14
CA THR A 22 12.96 2.49 6.94
C THR A 22 14.34 2.67 7.59
N ARG A 23 15.33 3.14 6.83
CA ARG A 23 16.67 3.43 7.34
C ARG A 23 16.63 4.45 8.48
N LEU A 24 15.91 5.56 8.29
CA LEU A 24 15.78 6.62 9.30
C LEU A 24 15.08 6.10 10.57
N LEU A 25 14.04 5.28 10.45
CA LEU A 25 13.38 4.66 11.60
C LEU A 25 14.29 3.69 12.34
N ASN A 26 15.15 2.96 11.62
CA ASN A 26 16.14 2.06 12.23
C ASN A 26 17.17 2.85 13.04
N GLU A 27 17.63 4.01 12.53
CA GLU A 27 18.53 4.92 13.27
C GLU A 27 17.88 5.51 14.52
N GLU A 28 16.56 5.68 14.52
CA GLU A 28 15.78 6.11 15.69
C GLU A 28 15.48 4.94 16.67
N GLY A 29 15.97 3.71 16.40
CA GLY A 29 15.84 2.55 17.27
C GLY A 29 14.57 1.71 17.07
N TYR A 30 13.83 1.91 16.00
CA TYR A 30 12.60 1.15 15.69
C TYR A 30 12.84 -0.16 14.95
N GLU A 31 14.08 -0.53 14.56
CA GLU A 31 14.41 -1.67 13.68
C GLU A 31 13.68 -2.97 14.03
N LYS A 32 13.56 -3.28 15.32
CA LYS A 32 12.95 -4.54 15.81
C LYS A 32 11.42 -4.47 15.95
N ARG A 33 10.80 -3.32 15.67
CA ARG A 33 9.37 -3.08 15.90
C ARG A 33 8.53 -3.22 14.65
N PHE A 34 9.16 -3.29 13.48
CA PHE A 34 8.45 -3.42 12.22
C PHE A 34 9.26 -4.15 11.16
N THR A 35 8.57 -4.61 10.10
CA THR A 35 9.16 -5.15 8.88
C THR A 35 8.54 -4.48 7.66
N VAL A 36 9.26 -4.49 6.54
CA VAL A 36 8.79 -4.00 5.24
C VAL A 36 9.05 -5.05 4.17
N ASP A 37 8.01 -5.61 3.60
CA ASP A 37 8.10 -6.58 2.52
C ASP A 37 7.73 -5.94 1.17
N PHE A 38 8.56 -6.22 0.15
CA PHE A 38 8.37 -5.70 -1.20
C PHE A 38 7.97 -6.82 -2.15
N TYR A 39 6.82 -6.65 -2.82
CA TYR A 39 6.36 -7.53 -3.89
C TYR A 39 6.23 -6.79 -5.21
N GLY A 40 6.68 -7.43 -6.28
CA GLY A 40 6.52 -6.97 -7.64
C GLY A 40 7.76 -7.20 -8.52
N LYS A 41 7.57 -6.99 -9.82
CA LYS A 41 8.70 -7.07 -10.76
C LYS A 41 9.59 -5.82 -10.61
N ILE A 42 10.88 -6.05 -10.46
CA ILE A 42 11.87 -4.95 -10.46
C ILE A 42 12.01 -4.45 -11.90
N ALA A 43 11.99 -3.13 -12.07
CA ALA A 43 12.17 -2.49 -13.36
C ALA A 43 13.59 -2.70 -13.90
N ASP A 44 13.70 -2.82 -15.23
CA ASP A 44 14.98 -2.98 -15.89
C ASP A 44 15.89 -1.78 -15.56
N GLY A 45 17.15 -2.07 -15.23
CA GLY A 45 18.15 -1.05 -14.85
C GLY A 45 18.07 -0.55 -13.41
N TYR A 46 17.04 -0.92 -12.63
CA TYR A 46 16.91 -0.50 -11.22
C TYR A 46 17.34 -1.59 -10.21
N SER A 47 17.53 -2.83 -10.65
CA SER A 47 17.75 -3.96 -9.75
C SER A 47 19.03 -3.84 -8.90
N CYS A 48 20.13 -3.35 -9.44
CA CYS A 48 21.36 -3.17 -8.67
C CYS A 48 21.16 -2.17 -7.53
N ALA A 49 20.61 -0.99 -7.83
CA ALA A 49 20.40 0.07 -6.85
C ALA A 49 19.39 -0.35 -5.76
N PHE A 50 18.31 -1.04 -6.16
CA PHE A 50 17.31 -1.55 -5.23
C PHE A 50 17.91 -2.62 -4.30
N ASN A 51 18.61 -3.61 -4.86
CA ASN A 51 19.21 -4.70 -4.09
C ASN A 51 20.30 -4.20 -3.12
N GLU A 52 21.12 -3.24 -3.52
CA GLU A 52 22.09 -2.62 -2.63
C GLU A 52 21.42 -2.01 -1.41
N LYS A 53 20.38 -1.19 -1.62
CA LYS A 53 19.65 -0.52 -0.53
C LYS A 53 18.90 -1.48 0.37
N ILE A 54 18.14 -2.43 -0.21
CA ILE A 54 17.32 -3.34 0.61
C ILE A 54 18.20 -4.29 1.43
N ASN A 55 19.31 -4.76 0.88
CA ASN A 55 20.24 -5.64 1.59
C ASN A 55 20.98 -4.95 2.76
N SER A 56 20.98 -3.61 2.79
CA SER A 56 21.53 -2.86 3.92
C SER A 56 20.57 -2.80 5.13
N LEU A 57 19.31 -3.21 4.96
CA LEU A 57 18.25 -3.12 5.96
C LEU A 57 17.84 -4.52 6.43
N LYS A 58 18.00 -4.83 7.72
CA LYS A 58 17.68 -6.16 8.27
C LYS A 58 16.18 -6.46 8.34
N ASN A 59 15.36 -5.42 8.36
CA ASN A 59 13.91 -5.48 8.49
C ASN A 59 13.16 -5.12 7.18
N ALA A 60 13.87 -5.14 6.05
CA ALA A 60 13.27 -4.99 4.72
C ALA A 60 13.61 -6.21 3.85
N THR A 61 12.64 -6.76 3.13
CA THR A 61 12.82 -7.98 2.33
C THR A 61 12.13 -7.88 0.98
N TYR A 62 12.80 -8.34 -0.08
CA TYR A 62 12.19 -8.55 -1.38
C TYR A 62 11.62 -9.97 -1.44
N GLN A 63 10.31 -10.08 -1.62
CA GLN A 63 9.55 -11.33 -1.58
C GLN A 63 9.21 -11.87 -3.00
N GLY A 64 9.59 -11.15 -4.06
CA GLY A 64 9.27 -11.55 -5.43
C GLY A 64 7.86 -11.18 -5.85
N PHE A 65 7.07 -12.13 -6.33
CA PHE A 65 5.72 -11.90 -6.85
C PHE A 65 4.64 -12.42 -5.89
N LEU A 66 3.59 -11.64 -5.68
CA LEU A 66 2.38 -12.05 -4.96
C LEU A 66 1.25 -12.32 -5.96
N ASN A 67 0.75 -13.55 -6.00
CA ASN A 67 -0.32 -13.93 -6.92
C ASN A 67 -1.71 -13.63 -6.31
N LEU A 68 -2.29 -12.50 -6.69
CA LEU A 68 -3.64 -12.11 -6.26
C LEU A 68 -4.77 -12.63 -7.18
N ARG A 69 -4.48 -13.62 -8.05
CA ARG A 69 -5.52 -14.34 -8.79
C ARG A 69 -6.09 -15.50 -8.01
N GLU A 70 -5.47 -15.85 -6.90
CA GLU A 70 -5.79 -16.97 -6.05
C GLU A 70 -6.02 -16.50 -4.61
N LYS A 71 -6.83 -17.27 -3.88
CA LYS A 71 -7.18 -16.96 -2.49
C LYS A 71 -5.96 -16.85 -1.58
N GLU A 72 -4.98 -17.71 -1.79
CA GLU A 72 -3.75 -17.77 -1.01
C GLU A 72 -2.96 -16.45 -1.05
N GLY A 73 -3.01 -15.74 -2.18
CA GLY A 73 -2.40 -14.42 -2.31
C GLY A 73 -3.09 -13.35 -1.45
N TYR A 74 -4.42 -13.38 -1.40
CA TYR A 74 -5.20 -12.49 -0.53
C TYR A 74 -5.01 -12.86 0.95
N ASP A 75 -4.99 -14.16 1.28
CA ASP A 75 -4.70 -14.64 2.64
C ASP A 75 -3.30 -14.19 3.09
N GLN A 76 -2.32 -14.19 2.17
CA GLN A 76 -0.98 -13.67 2.46
C GLN A 76 -0.98 -12.15 2.64
N LEU A 77 -1.68 -11.40 1.77
CA LEU A 77 -1.77 -9.95 1.87
C LEU A 77 -2.47 -9.51 3.16
N SER A 78 -3.49 -10.22 3.61
CA SER A 78 -4.23 -9.94 4.84
C SER A 78 -3.39 -10.07 6.14
N ASN A 79 -2.19 -10.66 6.06
CA ASN A 79 -1.27 -10.74 7.20
C ASN A 79 -0.45 -9.44 7.40
N TYR A 80 -0.59 -8.43 6.54
CA TYR A 80 0.06 -7.13 6.70
C TYR A 80 -0.86 -6.13 7.38
N ASP A 81 -0.25 -5.23 8.15
CA ASP A 81 -0.99 -4.21 8.90
C ASP A 81 -1.25 -2.96 8.07
N MET A 82 -0.33 -2.62 7.14
CA MET A 82 -0.40 -1.38 6.38
C MET A 82 0.36 -1.51 5.06
N MET A 83 -0.26 -1.04 3.97
CA MET A 83 0.40 -0.93 2.66
C MET A 83 1.06 0.43 2.48
N LEU A 84 2.25 0.44 1.91
CA LEU A 84 2.99 1.66 1.55
C LEU A 84 2.84 1.94 0.06
N PHE A 85 2.26 3.09 -0.30
CA PHE A 85 2.02 3.49 -1.68
C PHE A 85 2.46 4.94 -1.95
N PRO A 86 3.75 5.27 -1.77
CA PRO A 86 4.26 6.64 -1.93
C PRO A 86 4.60 6.97 -3.39
N THR A 87 3.70 6.61 -4.32
CA THR A 87 3.89 6.82 -5.76
C THR A 87 3.89 8.29 -6.15
N TYR A 88 4.70 8.64 -7.14
CA TYR A 88 4.66 9.91 -7.88
C TYR A 88 4.74 9.66 -9.39
N TRP A 89 4.43 8.43 -9.80
CA TRP A 89 4.45 8.05 -11.21
C TRP A 89 3.35 8.77 -11.99
N ARG A 90 3.73 9.48 -13.06
CA ARG A 90 2.79 10.29 -13.88
C ARG A 90 1.74 9.47 -14.61
N GLY A 91 2.01 8.19 -14.87
CA GLY A 91 1.07 7.26 -15.48
C GLY A 91 0.16 6.54 -14.46
N GLU A 92 0.06 7.03 -13.22
CA GLU A 92 -0.84 6.46 -12.23
C GLU A 92 -2.29 6.78 -12.62
N GLY A 93 -3.03 5.76 -12.98
CA GLY A 93 -4.47 5.84 -13.21
C GLY A 93 -5.23 5.27 -12.01
N PHE A 94 -6.21 4.41 -12.28
CA PHE A 94 -6.85 3.61 -11.25
C PHE A 94 -5.90 2.49 -10.81
N ALA A 95 -5.41 2.57 -9.58
CA ALA A 95 -4.52 1.57 -9.03
C ALA A 95 -5.34 0.38 -8.49
N GLY A 96 -5.45 -0.71 -9.27
CA GLY A 96 -6.19 -1.92 -8.89
C GLY A 96 -5.77 -2.48 -7.53
N VAL A 97 -4.51 -2.30 -7.14
CA VAL A 97 -3.98 -2.71 -5.83
C VAL A 97 -4.74 -2.10 -4.64
N PHE A 98 -5.47 -0.99 -4.82
CA PHE A 98 -6.31 -0.44 -3.75
C PHE A 98 -7.48 -1.37 -3.43
N ILE A 99 -8.09 -1.96 -4.46
CA ILE A 99 -9.18 -2.92 -4.28
C ILE A 99 -8.64 -4.20 -3.63
N ASP A 100 -7.48 -4.68 -4.07
CA ASP A 100 -6.82 -5.84 -3.46
C ASP A 100 -6.55 -5.59 -1.96
N ALA A 101 -6.06 -4.39 -1.62
CA ALA A 101 -5.82 -3.98 -0.23
C ALA A 101 -7.13 -3.89 0.56
N PHE A 102 -8.22 -3.35 -0.02
CA PHE A 102 -9.53 -3.30 0.62
C PHE A 102 -10.07 -4.71 0.92
N ILE A 103 -10.02 -5.62 -0.06
CA ILE A 103 -10.45 -7.02 0.10
C ILE A 103 -9.67 -7.69 1.24
N SER A 104 -8.36 -7.42 1.33
CA SER A 104 -7.49 -7.96 2.38
C SER A 104 -7.59 -7.24 3.72
N GLY A 105 -8.36 -6.15 3.81
CA GLY A 105 -8.47 -5.33 5.02
C GLY A 105 -7.17 -4.60 5.39
N VAL A 106 -6.36 -4.22 4.39
CA VAL A 106 -5.05 -3.57 4.60
C VAL A 106 -5.14 -2.08 4.25
N PRO A 107 -5.18 -1.18 5.23
CA PRO A 107 -5.17 0.26 4.99
C PRO A 107 -3.80 0.72 4.47
N MET A 108 -3.72 1.97 4.00
CA MET A 108 -2.55 2.45 3.27
C MET A 108 -1.95 3.71 3.85
N ILE A 109 -0.63 3.88 3.66
CA ILE A 109 0.02 5.19 3.65
C ILE A 109 0.27 5.53 2.19
N ALA A 110 -0.44 6.51 1.65
CA ALA A 110 -0.43 6.85 0.24
C ALA A 110 -0.11 8.32 -0.01
N THR A 111 0.51 8.61 -1.13
CA THR A 111 0.69 10.00 -1.56
C THR A 111 -0.63 10.61 -2.02
N ASP A 112 -0.79 11.91 -1.75
CA ASP A 112 -1.81 12.75 -2.37
C ASP A 112 -1.41 13.04 -3.82
N TRP A 113 -1.63 12.06 -4.69
CA TRP A 113 -1.16 12.05 -6.07
C TRP A 113 -2.22 11.49 -7.01
N ALA A 114 -2.31 12.06 -8.21
CA ALA A 114 -3.21 11.63 -9.27
C ALA A 114 -4.67 11.49 -8.76
N HIS A 115 -5.23 10.30 -8.88
CA HIS A 115 -6.62 10.00 -8.52
C HIS A 115 -6.76 9.26 -7.18
N ASN A 116 -5.69 9.20 -6.38
CA ASN A 116 -5.70 8.43 -5.13
C ASN A 116 -6.84 8.85 -4.19
N ARG A 117 -7.14 10.16 -4.09
CA ARG A 117 -8.25 10.67 -3.25
C ARG A 117 -9.64 10.36 -3.77
N ILE A 118 -9.79 9.89 -4.99
CA ILE A 118 -11.10 9.46 -5.51
C ILE A 118 -11.50 8.12 -4.88
N ILE A 119 -10.51 7.29 -4.54
CA ILE A 119 -10.71 5.91 -4.05
C ILE A 119 -10.43 5.82 -2.55
N LEU A 120 -9.40 6.51 -2.09
CA LEU A 120 -8.92 6.45 -0.72
C LEU A 120 -9.50 7.60 0.12
N GLU A 121 -9.91 7.30 1.35
CA GLU A 121 -10.41 8.28 2.30
C GLU A 121 -9.44 8.44 3.48
N ASP A 122 -9.01 9.70 3.73
CA ASP A 122 -8.05 10.03 4.79
C ASP A 122 -8.59 9.67 6.19
N GLY A 123 -7.78 9.01 6.98
CA GLY A 123 -8.13 8.55 8.32
C GLY A 123 -9.10 7.36 8.36
N LYS A 124 -9.56 6.84 7.20
CA LYS A 124 -10.43 5.66 7.10
C LYS A 124 -9.75 4.51 6.37
N THR A 125 -9.43 4.69 5.10
CA THR A 125 -8.76 3.65 4.29
C THR A 125 -7.31 3.97 4.01
N ALA A 126 -6.89 5.23 4.19
CA ALA A 126 -5.51 5.66 4.00
C ALA A 126 -5.12 6.79 4.96
N LEU A 127 -3.81 6.97 5.10
CA LEU A 127 -3.17 8.17 5.64
C LEU A 127 -2.42 8.85 4.50
N PHE A 128 -2.78 10.08 4.17
CA PHE A 128 -2.15 10.78 3.07
C PHE A 128 -0.86 11.49 3.48
N ILE A 129 0.10 11.48 2.56
CA ILE A 129 1.36 12.21 2.65
C ILE A 129 1.58 13.01 1.36
N PRO A 130 2.35 14.12 1.41
CA PRO A 130 2.80 14.80 0.20
C PRO A 130 3.74 13.91 -0.63
N THR A 131 3.73 14.10 -1.96
CA THR A 131 4.73 13.47 -2.84
C THR A 131 6.15 13.96 -2.50
N HIS A 132 7.17 13.16 -2.83
CA HIS A 132 8.58 13.49 -2.64
C HIS A 132 8.96 13.86 -1.19
N ASN A 133 8.25 13.34 -0.20
CA ASN A 133 8.47 13.67 1.21
C ASN A 133 8.73 12.42 2.06
N VAL A 134 9.99 12.02 2.15
CA VAL A 134 10.44 10.89 2.98
C VAL A 134 10.11 11.09 4.46
N LEU A 135 10.26 12.32 4.96
CA LEU A 135 10.02 12.59 6.38
C LEU A 135 8.54 12.46 6.74
N ALA A 136 7.63 12.85 5.85
CA ALA A 136 6.20 12.62 6.05
C ALA A 136 5.86 11.13 6.04
N LEU A 137 6.46 10.35 5.13
CA LEU A 137 6.31 8.90 5.10
C LEU A 137 6.83 8.26 6.40
N LYS A 138 8.07 8.60 6.78
CA LYS A 138 8.68 8.13 8.03
C LYS A 138 7.80 8.43 9.24
N GLU A 139 7.27 9.65 9.34
CA GLU A 139 6.43 10.05 10.47
C GLU A 139 5.11 9.25 10.52
N LYS A 140 4.45 9.02 9.37
CA LYS A 140 3.25 8.19 9.34
C LYS A 140 3.55 6.73 9.72
N MET A 141 4.66 6.16 9.22
CA MET A 141 5.10 4.83 9.64
C MET A 141 5.38 4.79 11.14
N ARG A 142 6.07 5.81 11.71
CA ARG A 142 6.33 5.93 13.15
C ARG A 142 5.03 5.93 13.97
N GLN A 143 4.04 6.73 13.55
CA GLN A 143 2.74 6.80 14.22
C GLN A 143 2.04 5.42 14.25
N CYS A 144 2.09 4.68 13.13
CA CYS A 144 1.56 3.31 13.08
C CYS A 144 2.32 2.39 14.05
N ILE A 145 3.67 2.42 14.03
CA ILE A 145 4.52 1.58 14.88
C ILE A 145 4.33 1.88 16.37
N SER A 146 4.06 3.14 16.71
CA SER A 146 3.85 3.58 18.11
C SER A 146 2.43 3.33 18.62
N GLY A 147 1.50 2.94 17.75
CA GLY A 147 0.10 2.71 18.13
C GLY A 147 -0.75 4.00 18.17
N ASP A 148 -0.23 5.09 17.61
CA ASP A 148 -0.94 6.39 17.54
C ASP A 148 -2.07 6.36 16.48
N VAL A 149 -2.12 5.31 15.64
CA VAL A 149 -3.11 5.09 14.58
C VAL A 149 -3.93 3.84 14.91
N ASP A 150 -5.25 3.95 14.86
CA ASP A 150 -6.18 2.82 14.99
C ASP A 150 -6.28 2.04 13.68
N ILE A 151 -5.25 1.21 13.41
CA ILE A 151 -5.15 0.39 12.20
C ILE A 151 -6.30 -0.62 12.13
N GLN A 152 -6.75 -1.16 13.26
CA GLN A 152 -7.86 -2.13 13.28
C GLN A 152 -9.16 -1.50 12.77
N ARG A 153 -9.47 -0.29 13.20
CA ARG A 153 -10.63 0.45 12.68
C ARG A 153 -10.47 0.73 11.19
N MET A 154 -9.29 1.14 10.74
CA MET A 154 -9.02 1.39 9.32
C MET A 154 -9.16 0.11 8.49
N SER A 155 -8.71 -1.02 9.00
CA SER A 155 -8.88 -2.34 8.36
C SER A 155 -10.37 -2.67 8.15
N CYS A 156 -11.21 -2.49 9.16
CA CYS A 156 -12.66 -2.67 9.02
C CYS A 156 -13.26 -1.72 7.97
N CYS A 157 -12.79 -0.46 7.92
CA CYS A 157 -13.22 0.48 6.89
C CYS A 157 -12.84 0.00 5.48
N CYS A 158 -11.64 -0.55 5.29
CA CYS A 158 -11.19 -1.11 4.01
C CYS A 158 -12.10 -2.26 3.57
N GLN A 159 -12.40 -3.22 4.46
CA GLN A 159 -13.28 -4.35 4.14
C GLN A 159 -14.70 -3.90 3.78
N ASN A 160 -15.22 -2.89 4.44
CA ASN A 160 -16.52 -2.30 4.07
C ASN A 160 -16.47 -1.60 2.72
N GLU A 161 -15.36 -0.90 2.42
CA GLU A 161 -15.17 -0.22 1.14
C GLU A 161 -15.06 -1.22 -0.02
N ALA A 162 -14.45 -2.40 0.19
CA ALA A 162 -14.33 -3.46 -0.80
C ALA A 162 -15.69 -3.88 -1.39
N GLN A 163 -16.77 -3.84 -0.60
CA GLN A 163 -18.11 -4.23 -1.04
C GLN A 163 -18.64 -3.39 -2.20
N LYS A 164 -18.21 -2.13 -2.32
CA LYS A 164 -18.60 -1.25 -3.44
C LYS A 164 -18.03 -1.71 -4.79
N TYR A 165 -17.01 -2.55 -4.77
CA TYR A 165 -16.31 -3.05 -5.95
C TYR A 165 -16.66 -4.52 -6.26
N ASP A 166 -17.61 -5.11 -5.51
CA ASP A 166 -18.13 -6.44 -5.84
C ASP A 166 -18.84 -6.40 -7.19
N VAL A 167 -18.44 -7.26 -8.12
CA VAL A 167 -18.97 -7.30 -9.48
C VAL A 167 -20.48 -7.53 -9.50
N ASN A 168 -21.01 -8.36 -8.59
CA ASN A 168 -22.44 -8.62 -8.52
C ASN A 168 -23.19 -7.37 -8.05
N HIS A 169 -22.65 -6.65 -7.06
CA HIS A 169 -23.23 -5.39 -6.61
C HIS A 169 -23.24 -4.35 -7.74
N VAL A 170 -22.12 -4.12 -8.41
CA VAL A 170 -21.98 -3.14 -9.49
C VAL A 170 -22.90 -3.48 -10.67
N ILE A 171 -22.97 -4.74 -11.10
CA ILE A 171 -23.80 -5.15 -12.23
C ILE A 171 -25.28 -5.12 -11.85
N THR A 172 -25.66 -5.70 -10.73
CA THR A 172 -27.08 -5.88 -10.36
C THR A 172 -27.69 -4.59 -9.84
N GLU A 173 -26.98 -3.87 -8.98
CA GLU A 173 -27.58 -2.70 -8.29
C GLU A 173 -27.43 -1.41 -9.09
N GLU A 174 -26.34 -1.25 -9.85
CA GLU A 174 -26.10 0.01 -10.55
C GLU A 174 -26.40 -0.04 -12.04
N LEU A 175 -25.97 -1.10 -12.74
CA LEU A 175 -26.13 -1.17 -14.20
C LEU A 175 -27.51 -1.64 -14.61
N LEU A 176 -28.01 -2.77 -14.05
CA LEU A 176 -29.31 -3.31 -14.47
C LEU A 176 -30.46 -2.37 -14.10
N LYS A 177 -30.43 -1.74 -12.94
CA LYS A 177 -31.45 -0.75 -12.56
C LYS A 177 -31.49 0.45 -13.50
N ARG A 178 -30.35 0.90 -14.03
CA ARG A 178 -30.32 1.99 -15.01
C ARG A 178 -30.87 1.58 -16.37
N ILE A 179 -30.74 0.31 -16.76
CA ILE A 179 -31.26 -0.21 -18.03
C ILE A 179 -32.79 -0.42 -17.95
N GLU A 180 -33.31 -0.84 -16.80
CA GLU A 180 -34.75 -1.05 -16.59
C GLU A 180 -35.56 0.25 -16.55
N VAL A 181 -34.92 1.40 -16.34
CA VAL A 181 -35.55 2.73 -16.29
C VAL A 181 -35.52 3.45 -17.66
N MET A 182 -34.85 2.89 -18.67
CA MET A 182 -34.83 3.41 -20.04
C MET A 182 -35.88 2.71 -20.90
#